data_de332f189f77ed8ec46142ecaf223d78
#
_entry.id   de332f189f77ed8ec46142ecaf223d78
#
_cell.length_a   1.000
_cell.length_b   1.000
_cell.length_c   1.000
_cell.angle_alpha   90.00
_cell.angle_beta   90.00
_cell.angle_gamma   90.00
#
_symmetry.space_group_name_H-M   'P 1'
#
loop_
_entity.id
_entity.type
_entity.pdbx_description
1 polymer ?
#
loop_
_entity_poly.entity_id
_entity_poly.type
_entity_poly.pdbx_seq_one_letter_code
_entity_poly.pdbx_strand_id
1 'polypeptide(L)'
;ALREPSLGPVFGVKGGAAGGGYAQVVPMEDINLHFTGDFHAIGAANNLLAAMIDNHIFQGNALNIDPRKITWRRCVDMNDRQLRNVVDGLGGKTNGMPREDGYDITVASEIMAVLCLASDIKDLKERLSKIIIGYTYGKVSEQKPVTAGDLHAEGAMTALLKDALKPNLVQTLEHVPAIVHG
;
A
#
# COMPACT_ATOMS: atom_id res chain seq x y z
N ALA A 1 5.17 -6.35 21.64
CA ALA A 1 5.03 -5.91 20.24
C ALA A 1 3.59 -5.45 19.98
N LEU A 2 3.44 -4.37 19.28
CA LEU A 2 2.17 -3.75 18.92
C LEU A 2 2.09 -3.61 17.40
N ARG A 3 0.88 -3.68 16.86
CA ARG A 3 0.62 -3.31 15.47
C ARG A 3 0.53 -1.80 15.35
N GLU A 4 0.97 -1.26 14.22
CA GLU A 4 0.77 0.14 13.89
C GLU A 4 -0.74 0.38 13.64
N PRO A 5 -1.34 1.40 14.28
CA PRO A 5 -2.77 1.66 14.14
C PRO A 5 -3.07 2.49 12.90
N SER A 6 -4.22 2.22 12.27
CA SER A 6 -4.86 3.12 11.31
C SER A 6 -5.36 4.40 11.98
N LEU A 7 -5.60 5.47 11.20
CA LEU A 7 -6.16 6.73 11.70
C LEU A 7 -7.59 6.60 12.25
N GLY A 8 -8.33 5.54 11.84
CA GLY A 8 -9.73 5.37 12.17
C GLY A 8 -10.10 5.50 13.65
N PRO A 9 -9.41 4.83 14.60
CA PRO A 9 -9.76 4.88 16.03
C PRO A 9 -9.65 6.27 16.64
N VAL A 10 -8.72 7.08 16.20
CA VAL A 10 -8.52 8.46 16.71
C VAL A 10 -9.73 9.34 16.39
N PHE A 11 -10.36 9.12 15.24
CA PHE A 11 -11.50 9.90 14.76
C PHE A 11 -12.85 9.19 14.97
N GLY A 12 -12.89 8.14 15.82
CA GLY A 12 -14.13 7.45 16.15
C GLY A 12 -14.66 6.50 15.08
N VAL A 13 -13.83 6.12 14.11
CA VAL A 13 -14.16 5.11 13.10
C VAL A 13 -13.53 3.76 13.45
N LYS A 14 -13.87 2.72 12.70
CA LYS A 14 -13.44 1.35 12.95
C LYS A 14 -11.94 1.17 12.70
N GLY A 15 -11.25 0.48 13.61
CA GLY A 15 -9.82 0.15 13.51
C GLY A 15 -9.21 -0.16 14.88
N GLY A 16 -7.90 -0.42 14.91
CA GLY A 16 -7.11 -0.60 16.13
C GLY A 16 -6.38 0.67 16.54
N ALA A 17 -6.08 0.84 17.82
CA ALA A 17 -5.24 1.91 18.36
C ALA A 17 -4.12 1.33 19.22
N ALA A 18 -2.95 1.97 19.23
CA ALA A 18 -1.84 1.59 20.11
C ALA A 18 -1.97 2.32 21.45
N GLY A 19 -1.63 1.64 22.55
CA GLY A 19 -1.46 2.25 23.86
C GLY A 19 -2.75 2.62 24.62
N GLY A 20 -3.89 2.08 24.23
CA GLY A 20 -5.21 2.40 24.83
C GLY A 20 -5.61 1.57 26.05
N GLY A 21 -4.70 0.87 26.70
CA GLY A 21 -4.98 0.01 27.85
C GLY A 21 -4.37 0.49 29.14
N TYR A 22 -4.26 -0.40 30.15
CA TYR A 22 -3.59 -0.11 31.39
C TYR A 22 -2.09 0.13 31.21
N ALA A 23 -1.44 -0.59 30.31
CA ALA A 23 -0.07 -0.35 29.88
C ALA A 23 -0.09 0.61 28.67
N GLN A 24 0.07 1.90 28.94
CA GLN A 24 0.06 2.92 27.89
C GLN A 24 1.44 3.06 27.25
N VAL A 25 1.47 3.03 25.93
CA VAL A 25 2.69 3.22 25.12
C VAL A 25 2.84 4.69 24.76
N VAL A 26 4.04 5.23 24.90
CA VAL A 26 4.34 6.63 24.58
C VAL A 26 5.35 6.73 23.44
N PRO A 27 5.21 7.72 22.55
CA PRO A 27 4.16 8.76 22.49
C PRO A 27 2.89 8.24 21.79
N MET A 28 1.82 7.98 22.53
CA MET A 28 0.60 7.33 22.01
C MET A 28 -0.10 8.15 20.93
N GLU A 29 -0.27 9.45 21.14
CA GLU A 29 -0.95 10.34 20.20
C GLU A 29 -0.21 10.40 18.87
N ASP A 30 1.10 10.56 18.92
CA ASP A 30 1.94 10.63 17.73
C ASP A 30 1.91 9.31 16.95
N ILE A 31 1.95 8.17 17.65
CA ILE A 31 1.85 6.84 17.02
C ILE A 31 0.50 6.71 16.30
N ASN A 32 -0.59 7.06 16.97
CA ASN A 32 -1.95 6.98 16.42
C ASN A 32 -2.19 7.99 15.28
N LEU A 33 -1.38 9.04 15.18
CA LEU A 33 -1.41 10.03 14.09
C LEU A 33 -0.32 9.79 13.03
N HIS A 34 0.27 8.59 13.01
CA HIS A 34 1.25 8.14 12.01
C HIS A 34 2.59 8.91 12.02
N PHE A 35 3.08 9.34 13.17
CA PHE A 35 4.39 10.01 13.22
C PHE A 35 5.55 9.10 12.78
N THR A 36 5.38 7.77 12.86
CA THR A 36 6.37 6.79 12.38
C THR A 36 6.66 6.93 10.89
N GLY A 37 5.66 7.35 10.11
CA GLY A 37 5.75 7.46 8.66
C GLY A 37 5.54 6.15 7.89
N ASP A 38 5.39 5.02 8.57
CA ASP A 38 5.30 3.70 7.93
C ASP A 38 4.08 3.59 7.02
N PHE A 39 2.90 4.00 7.48
CA PHE A 39 1.70 4.01 6.64
C PHE A 39 1.78 4.99 5.45
N HIS A 40 2.47 6.10 5.62
CA HIS A 40 2.74 7.04 4.52
C HIS A 40 3.65 6.39 3.47
N ALA A 41 4.68 5.65 3.89
CA ALA A 41 5.57 4.91 3.00
C ALA A 41 4.83 3.80 2.25
N ILE A 42 3.97 3.04 2.95
CA ILE A 42 3.13 1.98 2.37
C ILE A 42 2.17 2.57 1.33
N GLY A 43 1.46 3.64 1.69
CA GLY A 43 0.55 4.34 0.78
C GLY A 43 1.27 4.90 -0.45
N ALA A 44 2.46 5.48 -0.27
CA ALA A 44 3.28 5.99 -1.37
C ALA A 44 3.72 4.87 -2.31
N ALA A 45 4.21 3.73 -1.79
CA ALA A 45 4.64 2.60 -2.60
C ALA A 45 3.46 1.97 -3.37
N ASN A 46 2.31 1.81 -2.72
CA ASN A 46 1.10 1.28 -3.34
C ASN A 46 0.59 2.17 -4.49
N ASN A 47 0.52 3.46 -4.25
CA ASN A 47 -0.02 4.41 -5.22
C ASN A 47 0.98 4.73 -6.33
N LEU A 48 2.30 4.64 -6.06
CA LEU A 48 3.32 4.68 -7.10
C LEU A 48 3.09 3.54 -8.12
N LEU A 49 2.88 2.31 -7.65
CA LEU A 49 2.63 1.17 -8.54
C LEU A 49 1.36 1.40 -9.37
N ALA A 50 0.27 1.89 -8.76
CA ALA A 50 -0.96 2.23 -9.49
C ALA A 50 -0.72 3.28 -10.57
N ALA A 51 0.01 4.36 -10.24
CA ALA A 51 0.35 5.40 -11.20
C ALA A 51 1.26 4.89 -12.33
N MET A 52 2.19 3.99 -12.04
CA MET A 52 3.06 3.37 -13.05
C MET A 52 2.27 2.48 -14.02
N ILE A 53 1.27 1.73 -13.54
CA ILE A 53 0.37 0.93 -14.39
C ILE A 53 -0.38 1.84 -15.36
N ASP A 54 -1.01 2.89 -14.85
CA ASP A 54 -1.80 3.81 -15.68
C ASP A 54 -0.92 4.57 -16.68
N ASN A 55 0.26 5.02 -16.26
CA ASN A 55 1.23 5.63 -17.14
C ASN A 55 1.74 4.67 -18.23
N HIS A 56 2.01 3.42 -17.89
CA HIS A 56 2.43 2.40 -18.85
C HIS A 56 1.39 2.18 -19.95
N ILE A 57 0.11 2.08 -19.56
CA ILE A 57 -0.99 1.94 -20.50
C ILE A 57 -1.11 3.17 -21.39
N PHE A 58 -1.01 4.36 -20.81
CA PHE A 58 -1.09 5.64 -21.53
C PHE A 58 0.07 5.84 -22.50
N GLN A 59 1.27 5.36 -22.18
CA GLN A 59 2.50 5.50 -23.00
C GLN A 59 2.67 4.37 -24.04
N GLY A 60 1.62 3.66 -24.39
CA GLY A 60 1.64 2.68 -25.48
C GLY A 60 1.51 1.22 -25.06
N ASN A 61 1.41 0.92 -23.76
CA ASN A 61 1.05 -0.39 -23.24
C ASN A 61 1.88 -1.56 -23.80
N ALA A 62 3.19 -1.45 -23.78
CA ALA A 62 4.10 -2.46 -24.33
C ALA A 62 3.92 -3.87 -23.72
N LEU A 63 3.44 -3.96 -22.47
CA LEU A 63 3.11 -5.20 -21.78
C LEU A 63 1.74 -5.75 -22.15
N ASN A 64 0.99 -5.05 -23.02
CA ASN A 64 -0.33 -5.48 -23.48
C ASN A 64 -1.35 -5.72 -22.35
N ILE A 65 -1.34 -4.89 -21.31
CA ILE A 65 -2.23 -4.97 -20.15
C ILE A 65 -3.68 -4.66 -20.60
N ASP A 66 -4.66 -5.50 -20.22
CA ASP A 66 -6.07 -5.19 -20.39
C ASP A 66 -6.54 -4.28 -19.23
N PRO A 67 -6.89 -3.00 -19.49
CA PRO A 67 -7.31 -2.07 -18.43
C PRO A 67 -8.52 -2.54 -17.62
N ARG A 68 -9.34 -3.45 -18.20
CA ARG A 68 -10.51 -4.05 -17.53
C ARG A 68 -10.13 -5.21 -16.60
N LYS A 69 -8.86 -5.61 -16.59
CA LYS A 69 -8.32 -6.74 -15.83
C LYS A 69 -7.16 -6.36 -14.92
N ILE A 70 -7.04 -5.09 -14.62
CA ILE A 70 -6.15 -4.62 -13.58
C ILE A 70 -6.72 -5.06 -12.23
N THR A 71 -5.89 -5.74 -11.45
CA THR A 71 -6.24 -6.22 -10.10
C THR A 71 -5.71 -5.30 -9.01
N TRP A 72 -4.76 -4.44 -9.36
CA TRP A 72 -4.14 -3.48 -8.44
C TRP A 72 -5.03 -2.27 -8.22
N ARG A 73 -5.24 -1.92 -6.95
CA ARG A 73 -6.04 -0.76 -6.55
C ARG A 73 -5.16 0.26 -5.81
N ARG A 74 -5.61 1.49 -5.78
CA ARG A 74 -5.05 2.53 -4.95
C ARG A 74 -5.34 2.27 -3.47
N CYS A 75 -4.68 2.99 -2.57
CA CYS A 75 -5.02 2.94 -1.15
C CYS A 75 -4.99 4.33 -0.53
N VAL A 76 -5.71 4.47 0.57
CA VAL A 76 -5.73 5.64 1.44
C VAL A 76 -6.01 5.18 2.87
N ASP A 77 -5.30 5.74 3.86
CA ASP A 77 -5.58 5.39 5.26
C ASP A 77 -6.74 6.22 5.81
N MET A 78 -7.92 5.96 5.29
CA MET A 78 -9.18 6.56 5.71
C MET A 78 -10.34 5.60 5.44
N ASN A 79 -11.30 5.52 6.37
CA ASN A 79 -12.53 4.74 6.18
C ASN A 79 -13.52 5.50 5.29
N ASP A 80 -13.22 5.62 4.01
CA ASP A 80 -14.02 6.35 3.04
C ASP A 80 -14.72 5.42 2.05
N ARG A 81 -16.04 5.21 2.27
CA ARG A 81 -16.81 4.34 1.39
C ARG A 81 -17.11 4.95 0.02
N GLN A 82 -16.99 6.26 -0.14
CA GLN A 82 -17.18 6.93 -1.43
C GLN A 82 -16.06 6.57 -2.43
N LEU A 83 -14.87 6.24 -1.92
CA LEU A 83 -13.71 5.91 -2.73
C LEU A 83 -13.56 4.40 -3.02
N ARG A 84 -14.48 3.54 -2.54
CA ARG A 84 -14.36 2.08 -2.75
C ARG A 84 -14.43 1.67 -4.20
N ASN A 85 -15.24 2.35 -5.00
CA ASN A 85 -15.31 2.13 -6.44
C ASN A 85 -15.44 3.48 -7.10
N VAL A 86 -14.49 3.80 -7.98
CA VAL A 86 -14.40 5.06 -8.71
C VAL A 86 -14.12 4.79 -10.17
N VAL A 87 -14.34 5.77 -11.01
CA VAL A 87 -13.80 5.81 -12.36
C VAL A 87 -12.68 6.85 -12.37
N ASP A 88 -11.48 6.41 -12.63
CA ASP A 88 -10.31 7.29 -12.77
C ASP A 88 -10.01 7.62 -14.24
N GLY A 89 -8.98 8.46 -14.48
CA GLY A 89 -8.52 8.81 -15.82
C GLY A 89 -9.47 9.73 -16.62
N LEU A 90 -10.49 10.31 -16.00
CA LEU A 90 -11.39 11.27 -16.65
C LEU A 90 -10.68 12.59 -16.95
N GLY A 91 -11.19 13.36 -17.92
CA GLY A 91 -10.62 14.68 -18.32
C GLY A 91 -10.08 14.71 -19.76
N GLY A 92 -10.45 13.73 -20.58
CA GLY A 92 -10.10 13.64 -21.99
C GLY A 92 -8.79 12.91 -22.25
N LYS A 93 -8.45 12.76 -23.52
CA LYS A 93 -7.35 11.92 -24.03
C LYS A 93 -5.95 12.27 -23.50
N THR A 94 -5.76 13.45 -22.96
CA THR A 94 -4.48 13.89 -22.41
C THR A 94 -4.32 13.55 -20.92
N ASN A 95 -5.38 13.06 -20.29
CA ASN A 95 -5.42 12.82 -18.84
C ASN A 95 -5.31 11.33 -18.45
N GLY A 96 -5.25 10.45 -19.41
CA GLY A 96 -5.16 9.01 -19.16
C GLY A 96 -6.27 8.23 -19.84
N MET A 97 -6.38 6.94 -19.49
CA MET A 97 -7.43 6.03 -19.98
C MET A 97 -8.45 5.81 -18.86
N PRO A 98 -9.72 6.20 -19.04
CA PRO A 98 -10.74 5.93 -18.04
C PRO A 98 -10.90 4.44 -17.75
N ARG A 99 -10.86 4.07 -16.47
CA ARG A 99 -11.09 2.70 -16.01
C ARG A 99 -11.73 2.66 -14.64
N GLU A 100 -12.26 1.51 -14.27
CA GLU A 100 -12.68 1.27 -12.89
C GLU A 100 -11.45 1.12 -11.98
N ASP A 101 -11.46 1.78 -10.84
CA ASP A 101 -10.48 1.68 -9.76
C ASP A 101 -11.19 1.79 -8.41
N GLY A 102 -10.43 1.89 -7.35
CA GLY A 102 -10.92 2.15 -6.00
C GLY A 102 -9.78 2.34 -5.03
N TYR A 103 -10.12 2.73 -3.82
CA TYR A 103 -9.17 2.93 -2.75
C TYR A 103 -9.45 1.91 -1.64
N ASP A 104 -8.51 1.01 -1.43
CA ASP A 104 -8.51 0.15 -0.25
C ASP A 104 -7.90 0.90 0.93
N ILE A 105 -8.24 0.51 2.16
CA ILE A 105 -7.58 1.10 3.32
C ILE A 105 -6.13 0.60 3.38
N THR A 106 -5.20 1.48 3.71
CA THR A 106 -3.75 1.19 3.66
C THR A 106 -3.37 -0.08 4.44
N VAL A 107 -3.99 -0.33 5.59
CA VAL A 107 -3.73 -1.53 6.40
C VAL A 107 -4.15 -2.85 5.72
N ALA A 108 -5.04 -2.80 4.73
CA ALA A 108 -5.48 -3.97 3.97
C ALA A 108 -4.76 -4.09 2.62
N SER A 109 -3.81 -3.21 2.32
CA SER A 109 -3.05 -3.28 1.07
C SER A 109 -2.12 -4.49 1.04
N GLU A 110 -1.86 -5.01 -0.15
CA GLU A 110 -0.89 -6.10 -0.34
C GLU A 110 0.54 -5.66 0.05
N ILE A 111 0.87 -4.36 -0.12
CA ILE A 111 2.15 -3.80 0.32
C ILE A 111 2.35 -3.98 1.82
N MET A 112 1.32 -3.75 2.62
CA MET A 112 1.35 -3.97 4.06
C MET A 112 1.66 -5.43 4.38
N ALA A 113 0.96 -6.37 3.73
CA ALA A 113 1.19 -7.81 3.94
C ALA A 113 2.61 -8.24 3.53
N VAL A 114 3.10 -7.73 2.39
CA VAL A 114 4.46 -8.01 1.91
C VAL A 114 5.51 -7.46 2.87
N LEU A 115 5.34 -6.23 3.35
CA LEU A 115 6.25 -5.59 4.32
C LEU A 115 6.36 -6.41 5.61
N CYS A 116 5.22 -6.86 6.16
CA CYS A 116 5.18 -7.64 7.39
C CYS A 116 5.81 -9.03 7.26
N LEU A 117 5.89 -9.58 6.05
CA LEU A 117 6.44 -10.91 5.78
C LEU A 117 7.90 -10.88 5.31
N ALA A 118 8.40 -9.72 4.92
CA ALA A 118 9.76 -9.57 4.44
C ALA A 118 10.79 -9.74 5.55
N SER A 119 11.80 -10.56 5.32
CA SER A 119 12.88 -10.82 6.27
C SER A 119 14.01 -9.78 6.21
N ASP A 120 14.22 -9.20 5.04
CA ASP A 120 15.21 -8.17 4.79
C ASP A 120 14.86 -7.37 3.51
N ILE A 121 15.67 -6.37 3.18
CA ILE A 121 15.42 -5.49 2.03
C ILE A 121 15.51 -6.22 0.66
N LYS A 122 16.27 -7.29 0.57
CA LYS A 122 16.37 -8.09 -0.67
C LYS A 122 15.14 -8.94 -0.86
N ASP A 123 14.70 -9.62 0.20
CA ASP A 123 13.45 -10.38 0.23
C ASP A 123 12.25 -9.46 -0.03
N LEU A 124 12.21 -8.26 0.58
CA LEU A 124 11.19 -7.25 0.29
C LEU A 124 11.13 -6.94 -1.22
N LYS A 125 12.26 -6.61 -1.82
CA LYS A 125 12.34 -6.30 -3.26
C LYS A 125 11.87 -7.47 -4.13
N GLU A 126 12.28 -8.69 -3.80
CA GLU A 126 11.87 -9.90 -4.51
C GLU A 126 10.37 -10.15 -4.41
N ARG A 127 9.79 -10.00 -3.23
CA ARG A 127 8.33 -10.14 -3.03
C ARG A 127 7.56 -9.09 -3.80
N LEU A 128 7.97 -7.82 -3.73
CA LEU A 128 7.35 -6.73 -4.46
C LEU A 128 7.35 -6.97 -5.97
N SER A 129 8.44 -7.53 -6.52
CA SER A 129 8.51 -7.83 -7.96
C SER A 129 7.49 -8.87 -8.41
N LYS A 130 7.03 -9.75 -7.52
CA LYS A 130 6.09 -10.84 -7.82
C LYS A 130 4.61 -10.45 -7.71
N ILE A 131 4.32 -9.25 -7.26
CA ILE A 131 2.94 -8.74 -7.15
C ILE A 131 2.28 -8.75 -8.53
N ILE A 132 1.14 -9.41 -8.64
CA ILE A 132 0.34 -9.43 -9.87
C ILE A 132 -0.49 -8.16 -9.92
N ILE A 133 -0.34 -7.37 -10.98
CA ILE A 133 -1.01 -6.08 -11.16
C ILE A 133 -2.21 -6.15 -12.12
N GLY A 134 -2.30 -7.23 -12.90
CA GLY A 134 -3.36 -7.43 -13.86
C GLY A 134 -3.00 -8.53 -14.86
N TYR A 135 -3.74 -8.57 -15.96
CA TYR A 135 -3.57 -9.59 -17.00
C TYR A 135 -3.54 -8.95 -18.39
N THR A 136 -2.88 -9.65 -19.32
CA THR A 136 -2.81 -9.22 -20.73
C THR A 136 -4.17 -9.35 -21.43
N TYR A 137 -4.36 -8.62 -22.55
CA TYR A 137 -5.44 -8.89 -23.48
C TYR A 137 -5.38 -10.34 -24.00
N GLY A 138 -6.52 -10.88 -24.41
CA GLY A 138 -6.64 -12.21 -25.01
C GLY A 138 -7.83 -12.99 -24.45
N LYS A 139 -8.02 -14.22 -24.97
CA LYS A 139 -8.98 -15.17 -24.41
C LYS A 139 -8.50 -15.63 -23.04
N VAL A 140 -9.39 -16.04 -22.16
CA VAL A 140 -9.05 -16.44 -20.78
C VAL A 140 -7.91 -17.46 -20.72
N SER A 141 -7.88 -18.42 -21.66
CA SER A 141 -6.81 -19.43 -21.76
C SER A 141 -5.46 -18.92 -22.27
N GLU A 142 -5.40 -17.71 -22.80
CA GLU A 142 -4.21 -17.10 -23.41
C GLU A 142 -3.64 -15.95 -22.56
N GLN A 143 -4.41 -15.51 -21.56
CA GLN A 143 -4.00 -14.39 -20.71
C GLN A 143 -2.85 -14.77 -19.82
N LYS A 144 -1.92 -13.83 -19.69
CA LYS A 144 -0.76 -13.96 -18.81
C LYS A 144 -0.85 -12.93 -17.69
N PRO A 145 -0.50 -13.31 -16.46
CA PRO A 145 -0.35 -12.32 -15.39
C PRO A 145 0.78 -11.34 -15.76
N VAL A 146 0.59 -10.09 -15.41
CA VAL A 146 1.61 -9.04 -15.45
C VAL A 146 1.95 -8.68 -14.03
N THR A 147 3.23 -8.51 -13.73
CA THR A 147 3.72 -8.26 -12.38
C THR A 147 4.33 -6.86 -12.23
N ALA A 148 4.51 -6.43 -10.99
CA ALA A 148 5.24 -5.19 -10.70
C ALA A 148 6.70 -5.24 -11.19
N GLY A 149 7.30 -6.45 -11.23
CA GLY A 149 8.63 -6.68 -11.81
C GLY A 149 8.68 -6.46 -13.31
N ASP A 150 7.61 -6.79 -14.05
CA ASP A 150 7.53 -6.51 -15.50
C ASP A 150 7.52 -5.00 -15.78
N LEU A 151 7.02 -4.19 -14.84
CA LEU A 151 7.09 -2.72 -14.88
C LEU A 151 8.39 -2.15 -14.30
N HIS A 152 9.27 -2.98 -13.74
CA HIS A 152 10.46 -2.55 -13.00
C HIS A 152 10.17 -1.60 -11.83
N ALA A 153 9.01 -1.77 -11.19
CA ALA A 153 8.55 -0.90 -10.11
C ALA A 153 9.17 -1.24 -8.74
N GLU A 154 9.60 -2.49 -8.56
CA GLU A 154 10.04 -3.04 -7.28
C GLU A 154 11.19 -2.27 -6.64
N GLY A 155 12.09 -1.70 -7.44
CA GLY A 155 13.21 -0.89 -6.95
C GLY A 155 12.76 0.41 -6.27
N ALA A 156 11.88 1.15 -6.93
CA ALA A 156 11.34 2.40 -6.41
C ALA A 156 10.44 2.16 -5.19
N MET A 157 9.60 1.11 -5.23
CA MET A 157 8.78 0.71 -4.09
C MET A 157 9.64 0.35 -2.88
N THR A 158 10.70 -0.45 -3.08
CA THR A 158 11.65 -0.82 -2.01
C THR A 158 12.33 0.43 -1.40
N ALA A 159 12.71 1.39 -2.23
CA ALA A 159 13.33 2.63 -1.75
C ALA A 159 12.38 3.43 -0.85
N LEU A 160 11.09 3.48 -1.18
CA LEU A 160 10.07 4.13 -0.33
C LEU A 160 9.87 3.41 1.01
N LEU A 161 9.99 2.08 1.01
CA LEU A 161 9.71 1.23 2.18
C LEU A 161 10.93 0.93 3.06
N LYS A 162 12.14 1.36 2.67
CA LYS A 162 13.39 0.94 3.32
C LYS A 162 13.45 1.18 4.82
N ASP A 163 12.91 2.30 5.29
CA ASP A 163 12.91 2.67 6.70
C ASP A 163 11.70 2.08 7.45
N ALA A 164 10.57 1.90 6.77
CA ALA A 164 9.38 1.23 7.31
C ALA A 164 9.60 -0.27 7.59
N LEU A 165 10.62 -0.89 6.98
CA LEU A 165 10.98 -2.28 7.25
C LEU A 165 11.50 -2.49 8.68
N LYS A 166 11.97 -1.44 9.35
CA LYS A 166 12.49 -1.50 10.71
C LYS A 166 11.38 -1.21 11.71
N PRO A 167 11.25 -2.02 12.78
CA PRO A 167 10.27 -1.74 13.81
C PRO A 167 10.59 -0.43 14.56
N ASN A 168 9.55 0.28 14.97
CA ASN A 168 9.68 1.47 15.80
C ASN A 168 9.85 1.06 17.27
N LEU A 169 10.92 1.52 17.89
CA LEU A 169 11.21 1.24 19.29
C LEU A 169 10.65 2.37 20.15
N VAL A 170 9.79 2.01 21.07
CA VAL A 170 9.08 2.93 21.99
C VAL A 170 9.09 2.36 23.39
N GLN A 171 8.39 2.97 24.33
CA GLN A 171 8.29 2.45 25.70
C GLN A 171 6.90 2.72 26.29
N THR A 172 6.57 1.99 27.34
CA THR A 172 5.40 2.29 28.17
C THR A 172 5.68 3.45 29.14
N LEU A 173 4.63 3.97 29.79
CA LEU A 173 4.77 4.97 30.86
C LEU A 173 5.67 4.47 32.00
N GLU A 174 5.73 3.15 32.23
CA GLU A 174 6.56 2.49 33.22
C GLU A 174 7.99 2.22 32.73
N HIS A 175 8.39 2.80 31.58
CA HIS A 175 9.69 2.62 30.95
C HIS A 175 10.01 1.18 30.49
N VAL A 176 9.00 0.37 30.23
CA VAL A 176 9.19 -0.95 29.64
C VAL A 176 9.32 -0.83 28.13
N PRO A 177 10.36 -1.39 27.49
CA PRO A 177 10.54 -1.33 26.05
C PRO A 177 9.36 -1.96 25.29
N ALA A 178 8.94 -1.32 24.23
CA ALA A 178 7.90 -1.80 23.32
C ALA A 178 8.32 -1.61 21.85
N ILE A 179 7.73 -2.43 20.97
CA ILE A 179 7.96 -2.39 19.53
C ILE A 179 6.61 -2.14 18.85
N VAL A 180 6.58 -1.17 17.94
CA VAL A 180 5.43 -0.90 17.06
C VAL A 180 5.85 -1.21 15.63
N HIS A 181 5.09 -2.06 14.94
CA HIS A 181 5.36 -2.44 13.55
C HIS A 181 4.11 -3.02 12.88
N GLY A 182 3.95 -2.76 11.59
CA GLY A 182 3.07 -3.33 10.58
C GLY A 182 1.65 -3.73 10.92
#